data_40efd8325aaeb6d564874fde34e4877d
#
_entry.id   40efd8325aaeb6d564874fde34e4877d
#
_cell.length_a   1.000
_cell.length_b   1.000
_cell.length_c   1.000
_cell.angle_alpha   90.00
_cell.angle_beta   90.00
_cell.angle_gamma   90.00
#
_symmetry.space_group_name_H-M   'P 1'
#
loop_
_entity.id
_entity.type
_entity.pdbx_description
1 polymer ?
#
loop_
_entity_poly.entity_id
_entity_poly.type
_entity_poly.pdbx_seq_one_letter_code
_entity_poly.pdbx_strand_id
1 'polypeptide(L)'
;MLKLKGGNLYRRKFKSGYMHGKGVFEWTNGNRYEGNYWEGKRHGKGTYTWANGAEYKGDYKSCLREGKGRLDLPNGKRFTGDFKEGKRHGQGVLKHPDGRIERGLWKDDKIVIQDPK
;
A
#
# COMPACT_ATOMS: atom_id res chain seq x y z
N MET A 1 7.95 -9.13 -20.59
CA MET A 1 8.40 -9.19 -19.18
C MET A 1 9.86 -8.80 -19.11
N LEU A 2 10.21 -7.96 -18.16
CA LEU A 2 11.59 -7.51 -17.96
C LEU A 2 12.12 -8.10 -16.66
N LYS A 3 13.23 -8.83 -16.75
CA LYS A 3 13.91 -9.37 -15.57
C LYS A 3 14.97 -8.38 -15.11
N LEU A 4 14.86 -7.89 -13.89
CA LEU A 4 15.76 -6.91 -13.32
C LEU A 4 16.84 -7.58 -12.46
N LYS A 5 17.83 -6.77 -12.07
CA LYS A 5 18.91 -7.23 -11.20
C LYS A 5 18.35 -7.85 -9.92
N GLY A 6 18.91 -8.98 -9.49
CA GLY A 6 18.45 -9.69 -8.30
C GLY A 6 17.25 -10.59 -8.51
N GLY A 7 16.84 -10.80 -9.78
CA GLY A 7 15.71 -11.67 -10.10
C GLY A 7 14.35 -11.01 -10.00
N ASN A 8 14.29 -9.71 -9.70
CA ASN A 8 13.03 -8.98 -9.73
C ASN A 8 12.49 -8.91 -11.15
N LEU A 9 11.17 -8.90 -11.27
CA LEU A 9 10.49 -8.87 -12.56
C LEU A 9 9.61 -7.64 -12.67
N TYR A 10 9.62 -7.01 -13.85
CA TYR A 10 8.70 -5.92 -14.17
C TYR A 10 8.04 -6.19 -15.51
N ARG A 11 6.73 -6.10 -15.53
CA ARG A 11 5.92 -6.27 -16.75
C ARG A 11 5.25 -4.95 -17.04
N ARG A 12 5.57 -4.34 -18.13
CA ARG A 12 4.82 -3.22 -18.68
C ARG A 12 5.65 -2.15 -19.30
N LYS A 13 4.99 -1.02 -19.54
CA LYS A 13 5.48 0.06 -20.38
C LYS A 13 6.56 0.88 -19.72
N PHE A 14 7.54 1.25 -20.52
CA PHE A 14 8.54 2.23 -20.14
C PHE A 14 8.31 3.51 -20.93
N LYS A 15 8.63 4.64 -20.30
CA LYS A 15 8.65 5.94 -20.96
C LYS A 15 9.97 6.61 -20.58
N SER A 16 10.78 6.97 -21.60
CA SER A 16 12.07 7.60 -21.38
C SER A 16 12.97 6.83 -20.40
N GLY A 17 12.93 5.48 -20.48
CA GLY A 17 13.72 4.62 -19.61
C GLY A 17 13.15 4.40 -18.22
N TYR A 18 12.03 5.03 -17.87
CA TYR A 18 11.40 4.87 -16.58
C TYR A 18 10.12 4.06 -16.67
N MET A 19 9.80 3.33 -15.59
CA MET A 19 8.50 2.69 -15.44
C MET A 19 7.43 3.78 -15.39
N HIS A 20 6.40 3.62 -16.21
CA HIS A 20 5.36 4.64 -16.33
C HIS A 20 4.03 3.99 -16.70
N GLY A 21 2.91 4.54 -16.18
CA GLY A 21 1.59 3.99 -16.40
C GLY A 21 1.36 2.75 -15.55
N LYS A 22 0.48 1.86 -15.98
CA LYS A 22 0.15 0.65 -15.22
C LYS A 22 1.22 -0.41 -15.41
N GLY A 23 1.58 -1.07 -14.32
CA GLY A 23 2.54 -2.14 -14.38
C GLY A 23 2.49 -3.07 -13.20
N VAL A 24 3.23 -4.17 -13.30
CA VAL A 24 3.36 -5.18 -12.25
C VAL A 24 4.84 -5.35 -11.95
N PHE A 25 5.20 -5.24 -10.69
CA PHE A 25 6.57 -5.46 -10.23
C PHE A 25 6.57 -6.59 -9.20
N GLU A 26 7.40 -7.59 -9.40
CA GLU A 26 7.55 -8.70 -8.48
C GLU A 26 8.98 -8.75 -7.97
N TRP A 27 9.13 -8.77 -6.64
CA TRP A 27 10.43 -8.87 -5.98
C TRP A 27 10.77 -10.31 -5.67
N THR A 28 12.05 -10.61 -5.56
CA THR A 28 12.52 -11.96 -5.27
C THR A 28 12.05 -12.50 -3.94
N ASN A 29 11.71 -11.61 -2.98
CA ASN A 29 11.23 -12.03 -1.66
C ASN A 29 9.75 -12.40 -1.64
N GLY A 30 9.07 -12.32 -2.79
CA GLY A 30 7.64 -12.66 -2.88
C GLY A 30 6.70 -11.48 -2.80
N ASN A 31 7.19 -10.27 -2.58
CA ASN A 31 6.35 -9.08 -2.62
C ASN A 31 5.95 -8.76 -4.06
N ARG A 32 4.80 -8.12 -4.23
CA ARG A 32 4.27 -7.79 -5.56
C ARG A 32 3.52 -6.46 -5.50
N TYR A 33 3.77 -5.62 -6.49
CA TYR A 33 2.98 -4.40 -6.69
C TYR A 33 2.30 -4.45 -8.05
N GLU A 34 1.04 -4.07 -8.09
CA GLU A 34 0.29 -3.91 -9.33
C GLU A 34 -0.44 -2.57 -9.29
N GLY A 35 -0.16 -1.71 -10.23
CA GLY A 35 -0.80 -0.40 -10.26
C GLY A 35 -0.06 0.59 -11.12
N ASN A 36 -0.22 1.86 -10.78
CA ASN A 36 0.32 2.95 -11.56
C ASN A 36 1.75 3.31 -11.14
N TYR A 37 2.51 3.72 -12.15
CA TYR A 37 3.87 4.25 -11.98
C TYR A 37 3.98 5.61 -12.62
N TRP A 38 4.83 6.44 -12.05
CA TRP A 38 5.21 7.74 -12.60
C TRP A 38 6.72 7.91 -12.43
N GLU A 39 7.42 8.03 -13.54
CA GLU A 39 8.89 8.21 -13.53
C GLU A 39 9.60 7.20 -12.64
N GLY A 40 9.25 5.92 -12.77
CA GLY A 40 9.88 4.84 -12.04
C GLY A 40 9.35 4.63 -10.61
N LYS A 41 8.43 5.45 -10.15
CA LYS A 41 7.91 5.39 -8.78
C LYS A 41 6.45 4.99 -8.76
N ARG A 42 6.06 4.25 -7.71
CA ARG A 42 4.64 3.95 -7.48
C ARG A 42 3.92 5.27 -7.23
N HIS A 43 2.84 5.49 -7.93
CA HIS A 43 2.14 6.76 -7.88
C HIS A 43 0.69 6.56 -8.35
N GLY A 44 -0.26 7.25 -7.69
CA GLY A 44 -1.67 7.04 -7.98
C GLY A 44 -2.19 5.79 -7.32
N LYS A 45 -3.07 5.04 -7.97
CA LYS A 45 -3.68 3.86 -7.36
C LYS A 45 -2.86 2.60 -7.59
N GLY A 46 -2.77 1.77 -6.54
CA GLY A 46 -2.07 0.51 -6.66
C GLY A 46 -2.39 -0.47 -5.55
N THR A 47 -2.02 -1.74 -5.80
CA THR A 47 -2.16 -2.83 -4.85
C THR A 47 -0.79 -3.42 -4.58
N TYR A 48 -0.38 -3.42 -3.33
CA TYR A 48 0.88 -4.01 -2.88
C TYR A 48 0.57 -5.25 -2.04
N THR A 49 1.16 -6.37 -2.39
CA THR A 49 0.99 -7.62 -1.66
C THR A 49 2.35 -8.04 -1.12
N TRP A 50 2.43 -8.23 0.20
CA TRP A 50 3.65 -8.69 0.85
C TRP A 50 3.70 -10.21 0.89
N ALA A 51 4.90 -10.75 0.96
CA ALA A 51 5.10 -12.20 1.00
C ALA A 51 4.42 -12.85 2.21
N ASN A 52 4.23 -12.10 3.30
CA ASN A 52 3.58 -12.61 4.52
C ASN A 52 2.05 -12.61 4.44
N GLY A 53 1.48 -12.21 3.31
CA GLY A 53 0.03 -12.17 3.13
C GLY A 53 -0.63 -10.82 3.39
N ALA A 54 0.11 -9.83 3.87
CA ALA A 54 -0.45 -8.49 4.01
C ALA A 54 -0.73 -7.89 2.63
N GLU A 55 -1.70 -6.98 2.57
CA GLU A 55 -2.07 -6.32 1.31
C GLU A 55 -2.48 -4.88 1.57
N TYR A 56 -1.94 -3.97 0.76
CA TYR A 56 -2.39 -2.58 0.74
C TYR A 56 -3.03 -2.29 -0.60
N LYS A 57 -4.19 -1.65 -0.58
CA LYS A 57 -4.89 -1.22 -1.79
C LYS A 57 -5.32 0.23 -1.62
N GLY A 58 -4.80 1.12 -2.44
CA GLY A 58 -5.13 2.53 -2.33
C GLY A 58 -4.16 3.43 -3.07
N ASP A 59 -3.99 4.63 -2.54
CA ASP A 59 -3.22 5.67 -3.21
C ASP A 59 -1.75 5.64 -2.82
N TYR A 60 -0.90 5.99 -3.80
CA TYR A 60 0.54 6.14 -3.62
C TYR A 60 0.99 7.48 -4.14
N LYS A 61 2.04 8.01 -3.51
CA LYS A 61 2.75 9.20 -3.97
C LYS A 61 4.24 8.97 -3.78
N SER A 62 4.99 8.95 -4.88
CA SER A 62 6.45 8.77 -4.86
C SER A 62 6.88 7.58 -4.00
N CYS A 63 6.28 6.41 -4.27
CA CYS A 63 6.54 5.12 -3.62
C CYS A 63 6.02 4.99 -2.19
N LEU A 64 5.36 6.00 -1.65
CA LEU A 64 4.79 5.94 -0.30
C LEU A 64 3.27 5.89 -0.35
N ARG A 65 2.68 5.17 0.60
CA ARG A 65 1.22 5.18 0.77
C ARG A 65 0.81 6.59 1.18
N GLU A 66 -0.12 7.16 0.45
CA GLU A 66 -0.54 8.54 0.66
C GLU A 66 -1.99 8.69 0.26
N GLY A 67 -2.81 9.40 1.08
CA GLY A 67 -4.22 9.55 0.80
C GLY A 67 -5.05 8.40 1.34
N LYS A 68 -6.07 7.97 0.62
CA LYS A 68 -6.99 6.93 1.08
C LYS A 68 -6.48 5.53 0.73
N GLY A 69 -6.64 4.60 1.68
CA GLY A 69 -6.24 3.24 1.42
C GLY A 69 -6.81 2.23 2.41
N ARG A 70 -6.66 0.95 2.05
CA ARG A 70 -7.03 -0.19 2.88
C ARG A 70 -5.81 -1.07 3.07
N LEU A 71 -5.47 -1.35 4.31
CA LEU A 71 -4.35 -2.22 4.66
C LEU A 71 -4.89 -3.46 5.38
N ASP A 72 -4.70 -4.62 4.77
CA ASP A 72 -5.04 -5.91 5.37
C ASP A 72 -3.77 -6.51 5.96
N LEU A 73 -3.80 -6.81 7.25
CA LEU A 73 -2.65 -7.35 7.97
C LEU A 73 -2.71 -8.88 8.01
N PRO A 74 -1.55 -9.55 8.14
CA PRO A 74 -1.52 -11.02 8.14
C PRO A 74 -2.34 -11.63 9.28
N ASN A 75 -2.52 -10.91 10.39
CA ASN A 75 -3.27 -11.38 11.55
C ASN A 75 -4.79 -11.24 11.40
N GLY A 76 -5.27 -10.78 10.23
CA GLY A 76 -6.69 -10.61 9.97
C GLY A 76 -7.24 -9.23 10.28
N LYS A 77 -6.44 -8.32 10.79
CA LYS A 77 -6.88 -6.95 11.01
C LYS A 77 -6.92 -6.19 9.69
N ARG A 78 -7.87 -5.25 9.58
CA ARG A 78 -8.01 -4.40 8.40
C ARG A 78 -8.09 -2.94 8.83
N PHE A 79 -7.21 -2.12 8.30
CA PHE A 79 -7.29 -0.68 8.47
C PHE A 79 -7.81 -0.05 7.18
N THR A 80 -8.79 0.84 7.32
CA THR A 80 -9.31 1.63 6.19
C THR A 80 -9.29 3.09 6.59
N GLY A 81 -8.64 3.93 5.80
CA GLY A 81 -8.58 5.35 6.12
C GLY A 81 -7.44 6.07 5.43
N ASP A 82 -6.94 7.10 6.09
CA ASP A 82 -5.94 7.98 5.53
C ASP A 82 -4.52 7.51 5.84
N PHE A 83 -3.64 7.70 4.85
CA PHE A 83 -2.21 7.43 4.97
C PHE A 83 -1.43 8.67 4.62
N LYS A 84 -0.30 8.86 5.29
CA LYS A 84 0.64 9.93 5.00
C LYS A 84 2.06 9.40 5.15
N GLU A 85 2.85 9.52 4.09
CA GLU A 85 4.24 9.05 4.09
C GLU A 85 4.38 7.60 4.54
N GLY A 86 3.44 6.75 4.09
CA GLY A 86 3.45 5.33 4.38
C GLY A 86 2.82 4.91 5.69
N LYS A 87 2.38 5.86 6.51
CA LYS A 87 1.85 5.59 7.84
C LYS A 87 0.36 5.94 7.93
N ARG A 88 -0.35 5.22 8.80
CA ARG A 88 -1.74 5.55 9.09
C ARG A 88 -1.79 6.94 9.74
N HIS A 89 -2.62 7.80 9.21
CA HIS A 89 -2.69 9.19 9.63
C HIS A 89 -4.06 9.76 9.30
N GLY A 90 -4.59 10.66 10.18
CA GLY A 90 -5.91 11.22 9.96
C GLY A 90 -7.02 10.27 10.38
N GLN A 91 -8.17 10.34 9.71
CA GLN A 91 -9.31 9.51 10.04
C GLN A 91 -9.10 8.08 9.58
N GLY A 92 -9.45 7.11 10.43
CA GLY A 92 -9.33 5.72 10.07
C GLY A 92 -10.10 4.78 10.98
N VAL A 93 -10.32 3.56 10.45
CA VAL A 93 -11.04 2.49 11.13
C VAL A 93 -10.18 1.24 11.09
N LEU A 94 -9.88 0.68 12.26
CA LEU A 94 -9.20 -0.60 12.38
C LEU A 94 -10.21 -1.65 12.81
N LYS A 95 -10.40 -2.66 11.97
CA LYS A 95 -11.30 -3.78 12.24
C LYS A 95 -10.49 -5.00 12.62
N HIS A 96 -10.82 -5.59 13.76
CA HIS A 96 -10.20 -6.82 14.26
C HIS A 96 -10.95 -8.05 13.77
N PRO A 97 -10.30 -9.23 13.71
CA PRO A 97 -10.96 -10.45 13.26
C PRO A 97 -12.17 -10.86 14.10
N ASP A 98 -12.19 -10.49 15.39
CA ASP A 98 -13.29 -10.80 16.29
C ASP A 98 -14.47 -9.83 16.16
N GLY A 99 -14.40 -8.86 15.24
CA GLY A 99 -15.45 -7.89 15.00
C GLY A 99 -15.29 -6.57 15.74
N ARG A 100 -14.31 -6.47 16.66
CA ARG A 100 -14.07 -5.18 17.32
C ARG A 100 -13.62 -4.14 16.31
N ILE A 101 -14.01 -2.90 16.56
CA ILE A 101 -13.69 -1.78 15.67
C ILE A 101 -13.10 -0.65 16.50
N GLU A 102 -11.95 -0.14 16.07
CA GLU A 102 -11.32 1.05 16.63
C GLU A 102 -11.39 2.14 15.57
N ARG A 103 -12.05 3.23 15.89
CA ARG A 103 -12.30 4.33 14.96
C ARG A 103 -11.83 5.63 15.58
N GLY A 104 -11.20 6.47 14.80
CA GLY A 104 -10.78 7.76 15.32
C GLY A 104 -9.67 8.39 14.50
N LEU A 105 -8.87 9.23 15.16
CA LEU A 105 -7.73 9.90 14.56
C LEU A 105 -6.45 9.13 14.78
N TRP A 106 -5.67 9.00 13.74
CA TRP A 106 -4.40 8.26 13.72
C TRP A 106 -3.26 9.21 13.42
N LYS A 107 -2.11 8.96 14.02
CA LYS A 107 -0.88 9.68 13.75
C LYS A 107 0.29 8.73 13.89
N ASP A 108 1.14 8.67 12.85
CA ASP A 108 2.34 7.83 12.83
C ASP A 108 2.02 6.38 13.22
N ASP A 109 0.99 5.79 12.56
CA ASP A 109 0.53 4.41 12.74
C ASP A 109 -0.14 4.11 14.08
N LYS A 110 -0.43 5.13 14.88
CA LYS A 110 -1.07 4.93 16.18
C LYS A 110 -2.37 5.72 16.28
N ILE A 111 -3.36 5.13 16.93
CA ILE A 111 -4.58 5.86 17.23
C ILE A 111 -4.32 6.81 18.41
N VAL A 112 -4.60 8.10 18.22
CA VAL A 112 -4.34 9.14 19.23
C VAL A 112 -5.61 9.66 19.86
N ILE A 113 -6.74 9.63 19.12
CA ILE A 113 -8.05 9.97 19.65
C ILE A 113 -9.01 8.91 19.15
N GLN A 114 -9.62 8.16 20.08
CA GLN A 114 -10.57 7.11 19.72
C GLN A 114 -11.99 7.64 19.86
N ASP A 115 -12.80 7.44 18.83
CA ASP A 115 -14.20 7.85 18.86
C ASP A 115 -14.98 7.00 19.86
N PRO A 116 -15.96 7.59 20.56
CA PRO A 116 -16.84 6.81 21.42
C PRO A 116 -17.65 5.83 20.60
N LYS A 117 -17.93 4.70 21.20
CA LYS A 117 -18.75 3.66 20.55
C LYS A 117 -20.22 4.05 20.53
#